data_5c484a6d817e175b49e6e627b56744aa
#
_entry.id   5c484a6d817e175b49e6e627b56744aa
#
_cell.length_a   1.000
_cell.length_b   1.000
_cell.length_c   1.000
_cell.angle_alpha   90.00
_cell.angle_beta   90.00
_cell.angle_gamma   90.00
#
_symmetry.space_group_name_H-M   'P 1'
#
loop_
_entity.id
_entity.type
_entity.pdbx_description
1 polymer ?
#
loop_
_entity_poly.entity_id
_entity_poly.type
_entity_poly.pdbx_seq_one_letter_code
_entity_poly.pdbx_strand_id
1 'polypeptide(L)'
;MNLFPVATLSMLAGLMVSPVQAQQKVVPAQSEIGFVSRQMGVPVDGKFRKFDAQVAFDPKQPAAAKIGFTIDLASASIGTAETEAELLKPDWFDTRKFPQATFTSTTVKPAGAGRFDVSGTLSIKGSSQSVLVPVTLAQAGATTTATGAFTLKRLDFKIGAGDWGDTSIVANDVQVKFKLTLTGVAAL
;
A
#
# COMPACT_ATOMS: atom_id res chain seq x y z
N MET A 1 -53.71 28.56 -50.52
CA MET A 1 -53.32 27.14 -50.39
C MET A 1 -51.80 27.14 -50.06
N ASN A 2 -51.47 27.25 -48.76
CA ASN A 2 -50.08 27.43 -48.30
C ASN A 2 -49.54 26.09 -47.78
N LEU A 3 -48.58 25.55 -48.48
CA LEU A 3 -47.78 24.36 -47.98
C LEU A 3 -46.63 24.84 -47.11
N PHE A 4 -46.60 24.37 -45.85
CA PHE A 4 -45.44 24.50 -44.97
C PHE A 4 -44.58 23.25 -45.10
N PRO A 5 -43.25 23.37 -45.23
CA PRO A 5 -42.34 22.21 -45.14
C PRO A 5 -42.07 21.85 -43.69
N VAL A 6 -42.32 20.60 -43.34
CA VAL A 6 -41.93 20.00 -42.04
C VAL A 6 -40.44 19.70 -42.10
N ALA A 7 -39.65 20.40 -41.30
CA ALA A 7 -38.22 20.10 -41.08
C ALA A 7 -38.07 19.00 -40.00
N THR A 8 -37.69 17.82 -40.42
CA THR A 8 -37.34 16.70 -39.54
C THR A 8 -35.94 16.93 -38.95
N LEU A 9 -35.89 17.26 -37.69
CA LEU A 9 -34.65 17.38 -36.90
C LEU A 9 -34.20 15.98 -36.45
N SER A 10 -33.22 15.38 -37.14
CA SER A 10 -32.60 14.12 -36.76
C SER A 10 -31.66 14.33 -35.60
N MET A 11 -32.07 13.89 -34.40
CA MET A 11 -31.27 13.94 -33.16
C MET A 11 -30.26 12.76 -33.15
N LEU A 12 -29.00 13.03 -33.49
CA LEU A 12 -27.93 12.06 -33.41
C LEU A 12 -27.58 11.87 -31.90
N ALA A 13 -28.08 10.82 -31.27
CA ALA A 13 -27.69 10.41 -29.93
C ALA A 13 -26.28 9.80 -30.00
N GLY A 14 -25.26 10.60 -29.67
CA GLY A 14 -23.90 10.12 -29.51
C GLY A 14 -23.80 9.19 -28.29
N LEU A 15 -23.58 7.90 -28.52
CA LEU A 15 -23.23 6.94 -27.49
C LEU A 15 -21.86 7.33 -26.93
N MET A 16 -21.84 7.93 -25.73
CA MET A 16 -20.63 8.11 -24.96
C MET A 16 -20.19 6.75 -24.43
N VAL A 17 -19.26 6.09 -25.12
CA VAL A 17 -18.57 4.91 -24.61
C VAL A 17 -17.57 5.39 -23.58
N SER A 18 -17.93 5.29 -22.30
CA SER A 18 -16.97 5.47 -21.21
C SER A 18 -15.92 4.35 -21.31
N PRO A 19 -14.62 4.65 -21.31
CA PRO A 19 -13.59 3.63 -21.28
C PRO A 19 -13.77 2.80 -20.00
N VAL A 20 -14.02 1.51 -20.15
CA VAL A 20 -13.97 0.55 -19.05
C VAL A 20 -12.52 0.49 -18.63
N GLN A 21 -12.16 1.20 -17.56
CA GLN A 21 -10.85 1.03 -16.94
C GLN A 21 -10.79 -0.38 -16.35
N ALA A 22 -9.83 -1.17 -16.83
CA ALA A 22 -9.57 -2.49 -16.26
C ALA A 22 -9.31 -2.33 -14.76
N GLN A 23 -10.02 -3.10 -13.94
CA GLN A 23 -9.86 -3.07 -12.49
C GLN A 23 -8.42 -3.46 -12.14
N GLN A 24 -7.71 -2.56 -11.47
CA GLN A 24 -6.34 -2.82 -11.04
C GLN A 24 -6.34 -3.84 -9.90
N LYS A 25 -5.45 -4.81 -10.00
CA LYS A 25 -5.35 -5.89 -9.02
C LYS A 25 -3.90 -6.14 -8.65
N VAL A 26 -3.66 -6.38 -7.38
CA VAL A 26 -2.40 -6.94 -6.91
C VAL A 26 -2.41 -8.44 -7.15
N VAL A 27 -1.28 -8.99 -7.60
CA VAL A 27 -1.04 -10.43 -7.75
C VAL A 27 -0.32 -10.93 -6.50
N PRO A 28 -1.02 -11.51 -5.50
CA PRO A 28 -0.41 -11.81 -4.19
C PRO A 28 0.78 -12.77 -4.28
N ALA A 29 0.68 -13.78 -5.14
CA ALA A 29 1.76 -14.78 -5.33
C ALA A 29 3.08 -14.19 -5.87
N GLN A 30 3.05 -12.96 -6.42
CA GLN A 30 4.21 -12.25 -6.96
C GLN A 30 4.50 -10.96 -6.19
N SER A 31 3.89 -10.81 -5.03
CA SER A 31 3.95 -9.60 -4.21
C SER A 31 4.42 -9.93 -2.81
N GLU A 32 5.20 -9.02 -2.23
CA GLU A 32 5.75 -9.17 -0.89
C GLU A 32 5.74 -7.84 -0.16
N ILE A 33 5.41 -7.88 1.13
CA ILE A 33 5.60 -6.79 2.08
C ILE A 33 6.47 -7.33 3.22
N GLY A 34 7.66 -6.78 3.35
CA GLY A 34 8.63 -7.16 4.36
C GLY A 34 9.06 -5.99 5.23
N PHE A 35 9.76 -6.31 6.29
CA PHE A 35 10.38 -5.33 7.18
C PHE A 35 11.73 -5.81 7.67
N VAL A 36 12.58 -4.87 8.04
CA VAL A 36 13.86 -5.13 8.71
C VAL A 36 13.87 -4.37 10.03
N SER A 37 13.94 -5.08 11.12
CA SER A 37 14.22 -4.57 12.45
C SER A 37 15.70 -4.81 12.79
N ARG A 38 16.17 -4.28 13.93
CA ARG A 38 17.51 -4.58 14.44
C ARG A 38 17.42 -4.95 15.92
N GLN A 39 18.01 -6.07 16.28
CA GLN A 39 18.20 -6.48 17.67
C GLN A 39 19.69 -6.44 18.02
N MET A 40 20.07 -5.64 19.00
CA MET A 40 21.48 -5.42 19.39
C MET A 40 22.37 -5.15 18.15
N GLY A 41 21.88 -4.34 17.21
CA GLY A 41 22.56 -4.00 15.97
C GLY A 41 22.45 -5.05 14.84
N VAL A 42 22.00 -6.27 15.12
CA VAL A 42 21.86 -7.34 14.12
C VAL A 42 20.54 -7.18 13.37
N PRO A 43 20.55 -7.17 12.03
CA PRO A 43 19.33 -7.14 11.22
C PRO A 43 18.48 -8.39 11.43
N VAL A 44 17.18 -8.19 11.58
CA VAL A 44 16.16 -9.24 11.65
C VAL A 44 15.15 -8.96 10.55
N ASP A 45 15.16 -9.79 9.53
CA ASP A 45 14.22 -9.69 8.41
C ASP A 45 12.91 -10.39 8.77
N GLY A 46 11.82 -9.74 8.42
CA GLY A 46 10.48 -10.29 8.56
C GLY A 46 9.61 -9.95 7.35
N LYS A 47 8.47 -10.64 7.24
CA LYS A 47 7.46 -10.37 6.21
C LYS A 47 6.06 -10.66 6.70
N PHE A 48 5.06 -10.10 6.02
CA PHE A 48 3.65 -10.41 6.21
C PHE A 48 3.21 -11.37 5.10
N ARG A 49 2.61 -12.50 5.49
CA ARG A 49 2.13 -13.53 4.55
C ARG A 49 0.75 -13.21 3.98
N LYS A 50 -0.01 -12.32 4.64
CA LYS A 50 -1.38 -11.96 4.25
C LYS A 50 -1.56 -10.45 4.26
N PHE A 51 -1.95 -9.93 3.13
CA PHE A 51 -2.33 -8.54 2.94
C PHE A 51 -3.33 -8.43 1.78
N ASP A 52 -4.08 -7.37 1.77
CA ASP A 52 -4.95 -6.95 0.67
C ASP A 52 -4.61 -5.53 0.23
N ALA A 53 -4.88 -5.22 -1.02
CA ALA A 53 -4.63 -3.90 -1.57
C ALA A 53 -5.72 -3.48 -2.54
N GLN A 54 -6.16 -2.24 -2.38
CA GLN A 54 -7.04 -1.56 -3.31
C GLN A 54 -6.24 -0.44 -3.97
N VAL A 55 -6.10 -0.54 -5.29
CA VAL A 55 -5.30 0.41 -6.08
C VAL A 55 -6.18 0.94 -7.20
N ALA A 56 -6.33 2.27 -7.23
CA ALA A 56 -6.86 3.02 -8.36
C ALA A 56 -5.81 4.09 -8.71
N PHE A 57 -5.01 3.83 -9.74
CA PHE A 57 -3.88 4.65 -10.11
C PHE A 57 -3.77 4.81 -11.63
N ASP A 58 -3.74 6.05 -12.08
CA ASP A 58 -3.42 6.41 -13.46
C ASP A 58 -2.12 7.24 -13.45
N PRO A 59 -1.04 6.78 -14.10
CA PRO A 59 0.22 7.53 -14.17
C PRO A 59 0.08 8.93 -14.75
N LYS A 60 -0.95 9.15 -15.59
CA LYS A 60 -1.23 10.46 -16.21
C LYS A 60 -2.05 11.37 -15.30
N GLN A 61 -2.71 10.82 -14.27
CA GLN A 61 -3.54 11.54 -13.32
C GLN A 61 -3.22 11.12 -11.86
N PRO A 62 -1.96 11.18 -11.42
CA PRO A 62 -1.53 10.65 -10.12
C PRO A 62 -2.23 11.34 -8.95
N ALA A 63 -2.64 12.58 -9.08
CA ALA A 63 -3.37 13.31 -8.03
C ALA A 63 -4.76 12.71 -7.72
N ALA A 64 -5.36 11.97 -8.67
CA ALA A 64 -6.64 11.29 -8.47
C ALA A 64 -6.49 9.87 -7.88
N ALA A 65 -5.26 9.42 -7.65
CA ALA A 65 -4.98 8.08 -7.17
C ALA A 65 -5.58 7.81 -5.78
N LYS A 66 -6.06 6.58 -5.61
CA LYS A 66 -6.52 6.05 -4.32
C LYS A 66 -5.84 4.72 -4.08
N ILE A 67 -5.06 4.65 -3.02
CA ILE A 67 -4.26 3.47 -2.67
C ILE A 67 -4.55 3.13 -1.22
N GLY A 68 -5.00 1.90 -0.99
CA GLY A 68 -5.26 1.37 0.34
C GLY A 68 -4.62 -0.01 0.51
N PHE A 69 -4.06 -0.26 1.70
CA PHE A 69 -3.55 -1.56 2.09
C PHE A 69 -4.14 -1.96 3.43
N THR A 70 -4.42 -3.24 3.55
CA THR A 70 -4.78 -3.89 4.82
C THR A 70 -3.86 -5.08 5.01
N ILE A 71 -3.16 -5.12 6.14
CA ILE A 71 -2.17 -6.14 6.45
C ILE A 71 -2.66 -6.91 7.68
N ASP A 72 -2.76 -8.23 7.57
CA ASP A 72 -3.03 -9.11 8.71
C ASP A 72 -1.77 -9.21 9.58
N LEU A 73 -1.80 -8.59 10.76
CA LEU A 73 -0.66 -8.56 11.68
C LEU A 73 -0.31 -9.93 12.25
N ALA A 74 -1.28 -10.84 12.33
CA ALA A 74 -1.03 -12.22 12.76
C ALA A 74 -0.29 -13.04 11.69
N SER A 75 -0.16 -12.53 10.47
CA SER A 75 0.60 -13.16 9.39
C SER A 75 2.09 -12.80 9.38
N ALA A 76 2.57 -12.05 10.36
CA ALA A 76 3.97 -11.70 10.50
C ALA A 76 4.84 -12.96 10.65
N SER A 77 5.94 -13.00 9.91
CA SER A 77 6.90 -14.12 9.93
C SER A 77 8.31 -13.57 10.07
N ILE A 78 9.01 -14.01 11.11
CA ILE A 78 10.34 -13.51 11.46
C ILE A 78 11.32 -14.61 11.94
N GLY A 79 11.17 -15.81 11.46
CA GLY A 79 12.11 -16.90 11.70
C GLY A 79 11.50 -18.09 12.42
N THR A 80 11.23 -18.02 13.72
CA THR A 80 10.72 -19.16 14.50
C THR A 80 9.29 -18.95 14.96
N ALA A 81 8.55 -20.05 15.14
CA ALA A 81 7.17 -20.01 15.63
C ALA A 81 7.05 -19.34 17.01
N GLU A 82 8.06 -19.48 17.86
CA GLU A 82 8.09 -18.85 19.18
C GLU A 82 8.17 -17.32 19.07
N THR A 83 9.05 -16.82 18.22
CA THR A 83 9.19 -15.38 17.97
C THR A 83 7.95 -14.82 17.28
N GLU A 84 7.36 -15.56 16.33
CA GLU A 84 6.10 -15.18 15.69
C GLU A 84 4.96 -15.09 16.71
N ALA A 85 4.87 -16.05 17.66
CA ALA A 85 3.89 -16.02 18.74
C ALA A 85 4.08 -14.82 19.68
N GLU A 86 5.32 -14.39 19.91
CA GLU A 86 5.62 -13.21 20.73
C GLU A 86 5.07 -11.93 20.08
N LEU A 87 5.20 -11.78 18.76
CA LEU A 87 4.68 -10.63 18.02
C LEU A 87 3.16 -10.44 18.17
N LEU A 88 2.41 -11.48 18.49
CA LEU A 88 0.95 -11.40 18.64
C LEU A 88 0.52 -10.79 19.99
N LYS A 89 1.43 -10.75 20.98
CA LYS A 89 1.13 -10.32 22.34
C LYS A 89 0.91 -8.81 22.48
N PRO A 90 0.32 -8.37 23.63
CA PRO A 90 0.00 -6.95 23.89
C PRO A 90 1.20 -6.00 23.80
N ASP A 91 2.39 -6.44 24.18
CA ASP A 91 3.61 -5.61 24.12
C ASP A 91 4.06 -5.34 22.68
N TRP A 92 3.69 -6.22 21.73
CA TRP A 92 3.99 -6.11 20.32
C TRP A 92 2.77 -5.63 19.51
N PHE A 93 2.21 -6.46 18.66
CA PHE A 93 1.08 -6.05 17.80
C PHE A 93 -0.28 -6.07 18.48
N ASP A 94 -0.45 -6.83 19.57
CA ASP A 94 -1.74 -7.03 20.26
C ASP A 94 -2.85 -7.44 19.27
N THR A 95 -2.58 -8.50 18.51
CA THR A 95 -3.41 -8.88 17.36
C THR A 95 -4.83 -9.30 17.73
N ARG A 96 -5.09 -9.63 19.00
CA ARG A 96 -6.45 -9.89 19.50
C ARG A 96 -7.30 -8.62 19.49
N LYS A 97 -6.69 -7.47 19.80
CA LYS A 97 -7.34 -6.17 19.85
C LYS A 97 -7.19 -5.40 18.53
N PHE A 98 -6.06 -5.56 17.88
CA PHE A 98 -5.70 -4.87 16.64
C PHE A 98 -5.23 -5.88 15.59
N PRO A 99 -6.15 -6.61 14.92
CA PRO A 99 -5.78 -7.67 13.99
C PRO A 99 -5.09 -7.16 12.71
N GLN A 100 -5.27 -5.88 12.40
CA GLN A 100 -4.84 -5.32 11.12
C GLN A 100 -4.05 -4.03 11.27
N ALA A 101 -3.09 -3.84 10.37
CA ALA A 101 -2.54 -2.53 10.04
C ALA A 101 -3.15 -2.05 8.72
N THR A 102 -3.32 -0.74 8.57
CA THR A 102 -3.88 -0.14 7.35
C THR A 102 -3.03 1.03 6.88
N PHE A 103 -2.95 1.19 5.57
CA PHE A 103 -2.42 2.39 4.94
C PHE A 103 -3.47 2.96 3.99
N THR A 104 -3.65 4.28 4.01
CA THR A 104 -4.53 4.98 3.08
C THR A 104 -3.78 6.18 2.52
N SER A 105 -3.63 6.25 1.19
CA SER A 105 -2.99 7.38 0.54
C SER A 105 -3.81 8.66 0.71
N THR A 106 -3.11 9.78 0.89
CA THR A 106 -3.69 11.13 0.89
C THR A 106 -3.31 11.90 -0.37
N THR A 107 -2.08 11.76 -0.83
CA THR A 107 -1.60 12.37 -2.07
C THR A 107 -0.61 11.46 -2.78
N VAL A 108 -0.60 11.54 -4.12
CA VAL A 108 0.41 10.90 -4.97
C VAL A 108 0.99 11.96 -5.88
N LYS A 109 2.30 12.14 -5.85
CA LYS A 109 3.02 13.15 -6.65
C LYS A 109 4.07 12.48 -7.52
N PRO A 110 4.23 12.90 -8.78
CA PRO A 110 5.36 12.46 -9.61
C PRO A 110 6.69 12.90 -8.98
N ALA A 111 7.68 12.01 -8.98
CA ALA A 111 9.04 12.27 -8.48
C ALA A 111 10.12 11.94 -9.54
N GLY A 112 9.73 11.85 -10.81
CA GLY A 112 10.57 11.53 -11.97
C GLY A 112 9.97 10.40 -12.79
N ALA A 113 10.66 9.99 -13.85
CA ALA A 113 10.21 8.92 -14.73
C ALA A 113 9.97 7.62 -13.95
N GLY A 114 8.74 7.13 -13.95
CA GLY A 114 8.32 5.93 -13.21
C GLY A 114 8.43 6.02 -11.69
N ARG A 115 8.68 7.21 -11.11
CA ARG A 115 8.79 7.41 -9.66
C ARG A 115 7.70 8.32 -9.15
N PHE A 116 7.19 7.97 -7.96
CA PHE A 116 6.10 8.69 -7.30
C PHE A 116 6.34 8.76 -5.80
N ASP A 117 6.01 9.89 -5.21
CA ASP A 117 5.96 10.08 -3.76
C ASP A 117 4.51 9.90 -3.31
N VAL A 118 4.27 8.85 -2.56
CA VAL A 118 2.94 8.51 -2.00
C VAL A 118 2.91 8.92 -0.54
N SER A 119 2.19 9.98 -0.23
CA SER A 119 1.90 10.35 1.15
C SER A 119 0.61 9.69 1.60
N GLY A 120 0.55 9.29 2.87
CA GLY A 120 -0.63 8.63 3.40
C GLY A 120 -0.61 8.52 4.92
N THR A 121 -1.69 7.96 5.46
CA THR A 121 -1.82 7.64 6.87
C THR A 121 -1.60 6.15 7.07
N LEU A 122 -0.62 5.80 7.87
CA LEU A 122 -0.35 4.44 8.34
C LEU A 122 -0.93 4.30 9.74
N SER A 123 -1.77 3.29 9.95
CA SER A 123 -2.38 2.99 11.25
C SER A 123 -1.99 1.59 11.69
N ILE A 124 -1.36 1.47 12.85
CA ILE A 124 -0.96 0.19 13.46
C ILE A 124 -1.29 0.27 14.95
N LYS A 125 -1.85 -0.80 15.51
CA LYS A 125 -2.11 -0.94 16.95
C LYS A 125 -2.82 0.28 17.56
N GLY A 126 -3.80 0.85 16.83
CA GLY A 126 -4.59 2.00 17.27
C GLY A 126 -3.87 3.36 17.22
N SER A 127 -2.62 3.42 16.78
CA SER A 127 -1.88 4.65 16.52
C SER A 127 -1.80 4.92 15.03
N SER A 128 -1.88 6.21 14.63
CA SER A 128 -1.83 6.63 13.23
C SER A 128 -0.74 7.68 13.03
N GLN A 129 0.05 7.52 11.96
CA GLN A 129 1.12 8.44 11.58
C GLN A 129 1.04 8.77 10.10
N SER A 130 1.40 10.00 9.76
CA SER A 130 1.62 10.38 8.36
C SER A 130 2.96 9.85 7.89
N VAL A 131 2.97 9.16 6.75
CA VAL A 131 4.19 8.62 6.16
C VAL A 131 4.32 9.05 4.71
N LEU A 132 5.56 9.22 4.25
CA LEU A 132 5.93 9.41 2.85
C LEU A 132 6.62 8.16 2.36
N VAL A 133 6.08 7.58 1.29
CA VAL A 133 6.56 6.33 0.70
C VAL A 133 7.03 6.61 -0.73
N PRO A 134 8.34 6.64 -0.99
CA PRO A 134 8.87 6.67 -2.35
C PRO A 134 8.57 5.35 -3.06
N VAL A 135 7.97 5.44 -4.24
CA VAL A 135 7.57 4.28 -5.06
C VAL A 135 8.19 4.37 -6.44
N THR A 136 8.79 3.28 -6.89
CA THR A 136 9.26 3.13 -8.27
C THR A 136 8.40 2.12 -8.99
N LEU A 137 7.91 2.48 -10.17
CA LEU A 137 7.13 1.63 -11.05
C LEU A 137 7.98 1.18 -12.24
N ALA A 138 7.93 -0.10 -12.55
CA ALA A 138 8.50 -0.67 -13.77
C ALA A 138 7.41 -1.50 -14.47
N GLN A 139 7.17 -1.25 -15.74
CA GLN A 139 6.13 -1.93 -16.50
C GLN A 139 6.75 -2.85 -17.56
N ALA A 140 6.25 -4.09 -17.62
CA ALA A 140 6.59 -5.08 -18.61
C ALA A 140 5.31 -5.73 -19.14
N GLY A 141 4.95 -5.40 -20.39
CA GLY A 141 3.67 -5.81 -20.97
C GLY A 141 2.46 -5.32 -20.15
N ALA A 142 1.59 -6.23 -19.76
CA ALA A 142 0.39 -5.94 -18.97
C ALA A 142 0.64 -5.88 -17.46
N THR A 143 1.88 -6.08 -17.02
CA THR A 143 2.25 -6.16 -15.61
C THR A 143 3.07 -4.96 -15.20
N THR A 144 2.72 -4.34 -14.07
CA THR A 144 3.48 -3.26 -13.45
C THR A 144 4.00 -3.73 -12.10
N THR A 145 5.29 -3.58 -11.87
CA THR A 145 5.92 -3.84 -10.58
C THR A 145 6.12 -2.53 -9.85
N ALA A 146 5.55 -2.41 -8.66
CA ALA A 146 5.77 -1.30 -7.74
C ALA A 146 6.72 -1.73 -6.63
N THR A 147 7.81 -0.99 -6.44
CA THR A 147 8.77 -1.20 -5.36
C THR A 147 8.94 0.06 -4.54
N GLY A 148 9.17 -0.11 -3.26
CA GLY A 148 9.43 1.02 -2.37
C GLY A 148 9.94 0.58 -1.01
N ALA A 149 10.50 1.55 -0.29
CA ALA A 149 10.92 1.36 1.09
C ALA A 149 10.78 2.67 1.86
N PHE A 150 10.43 2.56 3.13
CA PHE A 150 10.39 3.68 4.06
C PHE A 150 10.72 3.20 5.47
N THR A 151 11.09 4.12 6.33
CA THR A 151 11.39 3.82 7.74
C THR A 151 10.26 4.35 8.62
N LEU A 152 9.80 3.53 9.54
CA LEU A 152 8.91 3.92 10.63
C LEU A 152 9.63 3.78 11.98
N LYS A 153 9.14 4.49 12.98
CA LYS A 153 9.54 4.35 14.37
C LYS A 153 8.51 3.46 15.08
N ARG A 154 8.94 2.26 15.54
CA ARG A 154 8.01 1.29 16.13
C ARG A 154 7.31 1.80 17.39
N LEU A 155 8.00 2.64 18.19
CA LEU A 155 7.44 3.17 19.42
C LEU A 155 6.33 4.20 19.19
N ASP A 156 6.30 4.88 18.02
CA ASP A 156 5.19 5.77 17.64
C ASP A 156 3.88 5.01 17.47
N PHE A 157 3.98 3.69 17.24
CA PHE A 157 2.85 2.76 17.15
C PHE A 157 2.72 1.87 18.39
N LYS A 158 3.46 2.13 19.46
CA LYS A 158 3.46 1.35 20.70
C LYS A 158 3.83 -0.14 20.48
N ILE A 159 4.64 -0.43 19.48
CA ILE A 159 5.14 -1.76 19.17
C ILE A 159 6.43 -2.01 19.93
N GLY A 160 6.49 -3.10 20.69
CA GLY A 160 7.59 -3.40 21.59
C GLY A 160 7.60 -2.43 22.77
N ALA A 161 6.51 -2.39 23.53
CA ALA A 161 6.37 -1.64 24.76
C ALA A 161 6.93 -2.42 25.96
N GLY A 162 6.90 -1.81 27.16
CA GLY A 162 7.40 -2.43 28.39
C GLY A 162 8.89 -2.73 28.31
N ASP A 163 9.28 -3.95 28.62
CA ASP A 163 10.68 -4.41 28.63
C ASP A 163 11.35 -4.29 27.24
N TRP A 164 10.57 -4.28 26.16
CA TRP A 164 11.05 -4.11 24.79
C TRP A 164 11.21 -2.65 24.37
N GLY A 165 10.90 -1.70 25.27
CA GLY A 165 10.99 -0.26 25.00
C GLY A 165 12.42 0.25 24.87
N ASP A 166 13.41 -0.50 25.36
CA ASP A 166 14.82 -0.14 25.26
C ASP A 166 15.30 -0.24 23.79
N THR A 167 15.63 0.91 23.22
CA THR A 167 16.06 1.01 21.81
C THR A 167 17.51 0.54 21.59
N SER A 168 18.26 0.28 22.63
CA SER A 168 19.58 -0.36 22.55
C SER A 168 19.45 -1.87 22.30
N ILE A 169 18.37 -2.49 22.80
CA ILE A 169 18.06 -3.90 22.58
C ILE A 169 17.32 -4.08 21.24
N VAL A 170 16.23 -3.38 21.05
CA VAL A 170 15.46 -3.40 19.79
C VAL A 170 15.39 -1.99 19.22
N ALA A 171 16.03 -1.75 18.10
CA ALA A 171 16.08 -0.43 17.47
C ALA A 171 14.67 0.14 17.26
N ASN A 172 14.53 1.47 17.43
CA ASN A 172 13.25 2.13 17.18
C ASN A 172 12.89 2.17 15.70
N ASP A 173 13.89 2.32 14.84
CA ASP A 173 13.70 2.39 13.39
C ASP A 173 13.49 1.00 12.81
N VAL A 174 12.40 0.84 12.07
CA VAL A 174 12.07 -0.37 11.30
C VAL A 174 11.91 0.04 9.84
N GLN A 175 12.71 -0.56 8.96
CA GLN A 175 12.58 -0.37 7.53
C GLN A 175 11.47 -1.28 6.99
N VAL A 176 10.45 -0.71 6.38
CA VAL A 176 9.44 -1.44 5.60
C VAL A 176 9.83 -1.40 4.14
N LYS A 177 9.77 -2.55 3.46
CA LYS A 177 10.05 -2.70 2.02
C LYS A 177 8.92 -3.49 1.38
N PHE A 178 8.62 -3.17 0.13
CA PHE A 178 7.64 -3.94 -0.61
C PHE A 178 8.02 -4.08 -2.08
N LYS A 179 7.55 -5.16 -2.66
CA LYS A 179 7.50 -5.40 -4.08
C LYS A 179 6.10 -5.91 -4.41
N LEU A 180 5.35 -5.16 -5.19
CA LEU A 180 3.97 -5.47 -5.56
C LEU A 180 3.88 -5.63 -7.06
N THR A 181 3.28 -6.72 -7.51
CA THR A 181 2.95 -6.96 -8.91
C THR A 181 1.49 -6.60 -9.13
N LEU A 182 1.25 -5.69 -10.07
CA LEU A 182 -0.06 -5.13 -10.40
C LEU A 182 -0.44 -5.49 -11.84
N THR A 183 -1.72 -5.72 -12.07
CA THR A 183 -2.32 -5.79 -13.41
C THR A 183 -3.34 -4.68 -13.59
N GLY A 184 -3.64 -4.30 -14.84
CA GLY A 184 -4.64 -3.27 -15.15
C GLY A 184 -4.16 -1.83 -14.94
N VAL A 185 -2.87 -1.59 -14.66
CA VAL A 185 -2.29 -0.24 -14.62
C VAL A 185 -2.10 0.27 -16.04
N ALA A 186 -2.50 1.52 -16.30
CA ALA A 186 -2.29 2.17 -17.60
C ALA A 186 -0.78 2.31 -17.92
N ALA A 187 -0.45 2.53 -19.19
CA ALA A 187 0.93 2.70 -19.63
C ALA A 187 1.62 3.88 -18.90
N LEU A 188 2.84 3.61 -18.40
CA LEU A 188 3.70 4.57 -17.71
C LEU A 188 4.20 5.66 -18.65
#